data_eceacf4cc0a5fc32e0f518ba83d633a7
#
_entry.id   eceacf4cc0a5fc32e0f518ba83d633a7
#
_cell.length_a   1.000
_cell.length_b   1.000
_cell.length_c   1.000
_cell.angle_alpha   90.00
_cell.angle_beta   90.00
_cell.angle_gamma   90.00
#
_symmetry.space_group_name_H-M   'P 1'
#
loop_
_entity.id
_entity.type
_entity.pdbx_description
1 polymer ?
#
loop_
_entity_poly.entity_id
_entity_poly.type
_entity_poly.pdbx_seq_one_letter_code
_entity_poly.pdbx_strand_id
1 'polypeptide(L)'
;MLSDDELVEQILLGNENVAEELIKRYYTSILRYCRWHCSNLEKAEDLTQKTFLKLFKNLSGYKGKKKFKAYLYTIANHLCIDESRKVEFSPLEDEENTVDRKSVV
;
A
#
# COMPACT_ATOMS: atom_id res chain seq x y z
N MET A 1 -16.03 7.14 -17.85
CA MET A 1 -15.23 6.51 -16.80
C MET A 1 -14.63 7.56 -15.88
N LEU A 2 -14.72 7.34 -14.60
CA LEU A 2 -14.21 8.32 -13.64
C LEU A 2 -12.70 8.24 -13.52
N SER A 3 -12.08 9.38 -13.28
CA SER A 3 -10.65 9.41 -13.03
C SER A 3 -10.39 8.91 -11.62
N ASP A 4 -9.12 8.64 -11.32
CA ASP A 4 -8.76 8.17 -9.98
C ASP A 4 -9.20 9.17 -8.92
N ASP A 5 -8.95 10.45 -9.15
CA ASP A 5 -9.33 11.48 -8.18
C ASP A 5 -10.83 11.54 -7.99
N GLU A 6 -11.58 11.35 -9.07
CA GLU A 6 -13.03 11.34 -8.97
C GLU A 6 -13.52 10.14 -8.16
N LEU A 7 -12.88 8.99 -8.34
CA LEU A 7 -13.23 7.81 -7.56
C LEU A 7 -12.94 8.03 -6.09
N VAL A 8 -11.79 8.63 -5.79
CA VAL A 8 -11.45 8.94 -4.41
C VAL A 8 -12.49 9.85 -3.79
N GLU A 9 -12.90 10.87 -4.53
CA GLU A 9 -13.89 11.81 -4.04
C GLU A 9 -15.20 11.09 -3.71
N GLN A 10 -15.64 10.21 -4.59
CA GLN A 10 -16.86 9.45 -4.36
C GLN A 10 -16.75 8.56 -3.13
N ILE A 11 -15.61 7.93 -2.94
CA ILE A 11 -15.41 7.08 -1.78
C ILE A 11 -15.49 7.90 -0.50
N LEU A 12 -14.87 9.07 -0.51
CA LEU A 12 -14.89 9.93 0.67
C LEU A 12 -16.28 10.48 0.97
N LEU A 13 -17.15 10.51 -0.05
CA LEU A 13 -18.52 10.91 0.16
C LEU A 13 -19.41 9.76 0.65
N GLY A 14 -18.82 8.59 0.84
CA GLY A 14 -19.56 7.45 1.36
C GLY A 14 -20.00 6.45 0.31
N ASN A 15 -19.59 6.63 -0.93
CA ASN A 15 -20.01 5.78 -2.03
C ASN A 15 -19.08 4.58 -2.12
N GLU A 16 -19.34 3.58 -1.28
CA GLU A 16 -18.42 2.44 -1.17
C GLU A 16 -18.31 1.58 -2.41
N ASN A 17 -19.32 1.61 -3.27
CA ASN A 17 -19.28 0.78 -4.47
C ASN A 17 -18.12 1.14 -5.39
N VAL A 18 -17.70 2.39 -5.39
CA VAL A 18 -16.60 2.78 -6.28
C VAL A 18 -15.24 2.37 -5.73
N ALA A 19 -15.18 1.98 -4.45
CA ALA A 19 -13.92 1.50 -3.90
C ALA A 19 -13.48 0.24 -4.64
N GLU A 20 -14.43 -0.63 -4.96
CA GLU A 20 -14.13 -1.84 -5.71
C GLU A 20 -13.59 -1.51 -7.09
N GLU A 21 -14.14 -0.49 -7.71
CA GLU A 21 -13.67 -0.06 -9.00
C GLU A 21 -12.21 0.37 -8.94
N LEU A 22 -11.87 1.13 -7.91
CA LEU A 22 -10.51 1.61 -7.74
C LEU A 22 -9.54 0.45 -7.50
N ILE A 23 -9.95 -0.51 -6.67
CA ILE A 23 -9.14 -1.68 -6.41
C ILE A 23 -8.90 -2.46 -7.70
N LYS A 24 -9.96 -2.72 -8.46
CA LYS A 24 -9.83 -3.47 -9.70
C LYS A 24 -8.89 -2.78 -10.68
N ARG A 25 -8.89 -1.48 -10.67
CA ARG A 25 -8.08 -0.70 -11.61
C ARG A 25 -6.59 -0.91 -11.35
N TYR A 26 -6.21 -1.08 -10.08
CA TYR A 26 -4.81 -1.14 -9.71
C TYR A 26 -4.34 -2.46 -9.09
N TYR A 27 -5.25 -3.38 -8.80
CA TYR A 27 -4.87 -4.59 -8.07
C TYR A 27 -3.74 -5.36 -8.75
N THR A 28 -3.90 -5.64 -10.04
CA THR A 28 -2.89 -6.40 -10.77
C THR A 28 -1.55 -5.68 -10.80
N SER A 29 -1.58 -4.37 -10.98
CA SER A 29 -0.35 -3.58 -11.04
C SER A 29 0.38 -3.61 -9.71
N ILE A 30 -0.36 -3.44 -8.61
CA ILE A 30 0.26 -3.45 -7.29
C ILE A 30 0.75 -4.86 -6.94
N LEU A 31 -0.03 -5.88 -7.30
CA LEU A 31 0.40 -7.25 -7.05
C LEU A 31 1.70 -7.54 -7.77
N ARG A 32 1.81 -7.11 -9.02
CA ARG A 32 3.03 -7.30 -9.81
C ARG A 32 4.20 -6.56 -9.17
N TYR A 33 3.95 -5.36 -8.68
CA TYR A 33 4.98 -4.58 -8.01
C TYR A 33 5.46 -5.30 -6.76
N CYS A 34 4.53 -5.81 -5.97
CA CYS A 34 4.89 -6.52 -4.75
C CYS A 34 5.64 -7.81 -5.05
N ARG A 35 5.24 -8.52 -6.12
CA ARG A 35 5.93 -9.72 -6.52
C ARG A 35 7.36 -9.46 -6.95
N TRP A 36 7.59 -8.30 -7.51
CA TRP A 36 8.93 -7.90 -7.90
C TRP A 36 9.83 -7.77 -6.67
N HIS A 37 9.24 -7.38 -5.55
CA HIS A 37 10.00 -7.16 -4.33
C HIS A 37 10.02 -8.37 -3.39
N CYS A 38 9.21 -9.37 -3.66
CA CYS A 38 9.23 -10.59 -2.87
C CYS A 38 9.19 -11.79 -3.78
N SER A 39 9.83 -12.87 -3.37
CA SER A 39 9.87 -14.06 -4.18
C SER A 39 8.66 -14.97 -3.94
N ASN A 40 7.83 -14.64 -3.00
CA ASN A 40 6.72 -15.48 -2.57
C ASN A 40 5.40 -14.86 -2.98
N LEU A 41 4.58 -15.58 -3.75
CA LEU A 41 3.30 -15.05 -4.20
C LEU A 41 2.36 -14.74 -3.04
N GLU A 42 2.33 -15.58 -2.04
CA GLU A 42 1.47 -15.34 -0.89
C GLU A 42 1.82 -14.05 -0.19
N LYS A 43 3.11 -13.79 -0.02
CA LYS A 43 3.54 -12.53 0.58
C LYS A 43 3.15 -11.35 -0.28
N ALA A 44 3.31 -11.49 -1.59
CA ALA A 44 2.96 -10.41 -2.50
C ALA A 44 1.47 -10.11 -2.43
N GLU A 45 0.64 -11.15 -2.34
CA GLU A 45 -0.80 -10.95 -2.22
C GLU A 45 -1.15 -10.28 -0.90
N ASP A 46 -0.49 -10.68 0.16
CA ASP A 46 -0.71 -10.08 1.48
C ASP A 46 -0.32 -8.60 1.46
N LEU A 47 0.81 -8.28 0.86
CA LEU A 47 1.27 -6.91 0.77
C LEU A 47 0.32 -6.07 -0.10
N THR A 48 -0.22 -6.68 -1.15
CA THR A 48 -1.18 -5.98 -2.01
C THR A 48 -2.43 -5.62 -1.22
N GLN A 49 -2.94 -6.57 -0.45
CA GLN A 49 -4.11 -6.32 0.37
C GLN A 49 -3.84 -5.25 1.41
N LYS A 50 -2.68 -5.33 2.07
CA LYS A 50 -2.31 -4.33 3.06
C LYS A 50 -2.17 -2.95 2.44
N THR A 51 -1.69 -2.91 1.19
CA THR A 51 -1.55 -1.64 0.49
C THR A 51 -2.90 -0.97 0.34
N PHE A 52 -3.90 -1.72 -0.09
CA PHE A 52 -5.24 -1.16 -0.27
C PHE A 52 -5.91 -0.83 1.05
N LEU A 53 -5.71 -1.66 2.07
CA LEU A 53 -6.25 -1.34 3.38
C LEU A 53 -5.67 -0.03 3.91
N LYS A 54 -4.37 0.14 3.76
CA LYS A 54 -3.73 1.36 4.23
C LYS A 54 -4.17 2.55 3.39
N LEU A 55 -4.35 2.33 2.09
CA LEU A 55 -4.85 3.37 1.21
C LEU A 55 -6.18 3.90 1.71
N PHE A 56 -7.14 3.01 1.95
CA PHE A 56 -8.47 3.44 2.34
C PHE A 56 -8.49 4.03 3.74
N LYS A 57 -7.64 3.53 4.61
CA LYS A 57 -7.57 4.06 5.96
C LYS A 57 -7.07 5.51 5.96
N ASN A 58 -6.17 5.83 5.05
CA ASN A 58 -5.59 7.17 4.99
C ASN A 58 -6.05 7.99 3.79
N LEU A 59 -7.15 7.58 3.18
CA LEU A 59 -7.59 8.19 1.95
C LEU A 59 -7.91 9.66 2.09
N SER A 60 -8.43 10.06 3.24
CA SER A 60 -8.76 11.45 3.48
C SER A 60 -7.53 12.35 3.45
N GLY A 61 -6.34 11.76 3.58
CA GLY A 61 -5.11 12.53 3.50
C GLY A 61 -4.60 12.76 2.09
N TYR A 62 -5.23 12.10 1.12
CA TYR A 62 -4.82 12.28 -0.26
C TYR A 62 -5.33 13.63 -0.76
N LYS A 63 -4.43 14.41 -1.35
CA LYS A 63 -4.76 15.78 -1.74
C LYS A 63 -5.27 15.96 -3.16
N GLY A 64 -5.36 14.89 -3.92
CA GLY A 64 -5.77 14.99 -5.31
C GLY A 64 -4.62 15.40 -6.21
N LYS A 65 -4.87 16.25 -7.17
CA LYS A 65 -3.86 16.76 -8.07
C LYS A 65 -3.29 15.70 -9.01
N LYS A 66 -4.12 14.72 -9.34
CA LYS A 66 -3.77 13.69 -10.32
C LYS A 66 -2.52 12.91 -9.96
N LYS A 67 -2.27 12.72 -8.68
CA LYS A 67 -1.11 11.97 -8.22
C LYS A 67 -1.48 10.69 -7.49
N PHE A 68 -2.66 10.18 -7.77
CA PHE A 68 -3.13 9.00 -7.07
C PHE A 68 -2.22 7.79 -7.27
N LYS A 69 -1.78 7.55 -8.49
CA LYS A 69 -0.93 6.40 -8.77
C LYS A 69 0.36 6.48 -7.96
N ALA A 70 0.98 7.66 -7.93
CA ALA A 70 2.22 7.84 -7.16
C ALA A 70 1.95 7.64 -5.68
N TYR A 71 0.84 8.13 -5.19
CA TYR A 71 0.46 7.98 -3.80
C TYR A 71 0.30 6.50 -3.44
N LEU A 72 -0.40 5.75 -4.29
CA LEU A 72 -0.64 4.34 -4.06
C LEU A 72 0.67 3.55 -4.08
N TYR A 73 1.54 3.81 -5.06
CA TYR A 73 2.81 3.11 -5.14
C TYR A 73 3.75 3.46 -3.99
N THR A 74 3.63 4.66 -3.45
CA THR A 74 4.41 5.03 -2.28
C THR A 74 4.02 4.16 -1.09
N ILE A 75 2.72 3.91 -0.93
CA ILE A 75 2.25 3.04 0.15
C ILE A 75 2.79 1.62 -0.06
N ALA A 76 2.68 1.11 -1.29
CA ALA A 76 3.15 -0.23 -1.59
C ALA A 76 4.66 -0.34 -1.35
N ASN A 77 5.40 0.68 -1.75
CA ASN A 77 6.84 0.68 -1.58
C ASN A 77 7.23 0.62 -0.10
N HIS A 78 6.56 1.41 0.72
CA HIS A 78 6.85 1.41 2.15
C HIS A 78 6.58 0.05 2.77
N LEU A 79 5.49 -0.59 2.38
CA LEU A 79 5.15 -1.90 2.91
C LEU A 79 6.14 -2.95 2.44
N CYS A 80 6.59 -2.87 1.20
CA CYS A 80 7.57 -3.81 0.68
C CYS A 80 8.92 -3.64 1.38
N ILE A 81 9.31 -2.40 1.64
CA ILE A 81 10.56 -2.14 2.36
C ILE A 81 10.47 -2.69 3.78
N ASP A 82 9.35 -2.45 4.45
CA ASP A 82 9.18 -2.97 5.81
C ASP A 82 9.26 -4.49 5.83
N GLU A 83 8.66 -5.13 4.84
CA GLU A 83 8.69 -6.59 4.79
C GLU A 83 10.12 -7.09 4.53
N SER A 84 10.86 -6.41 3.67
CA SER A 84 12.25 -6.74 3.42
C SER A 84 13.09 -6.62 4.67
N ARG A 85 12.85 -5.58 5.44
CA ARG A 85 13.59 -5.41 6.68
C ARG A 85 13.33 -6.53 7.65
N LYS A 86 12.07 -6.96 7.73
CA LYS A 86 11.74 -8.06 8.62
C LYS A 86 12.48 -9.32 8.23
N VAL A 87 12.59 -9.54 6.92
CA VAL A 87 13.29 -10.72 6.45
C VAL A 87 14.78 -10.60 6.71
N GLU A 88 15.33 -9.43 6.51
CA GLU A 88 16.75 -9.22 6.71
C GLU A 88 17.14 -9.27 8.15
N PHE A 89 16.30 -8.78 9.04
CA PHE A 89 16.62 -8.78 10.44
C PHE A 89 16.42 -10.16 10.95
N SER A 90 17.49 -10.72 11.39
CA SER A 90 17.41 -11.96 12.06
C SER A 90 16.64 -11.76 13.32
N PRO A 91 15.93 -12.72 13.76
CA PRO A 91 15.19 -12.60 15.01
C PRO A 91 16.04 -12.26 16.17
N LEU A 92 17.32 -12.47 16.07
CA LEU A 92 18.13 -12.16 17.14
C LEU A 92 18.22 -10.75 17.35
N GLU A 93 18.15 -10.01 16.36
CA GLU A 93 18.27 -8.69 16.57
C GLU A 93 17.14 -8.08 16.94
N ASP A 94 16.30 -8.45 16.86
CA ASP A 94 15.24 -7.84 17.16
C ASP A 94 15.06 -7.22 18.19
N GLU A 95 15.53 -7.10 18.69
CA GLU A 95 15.43 -6.41 19.54
C GLU A 95 15.73 -5.30 19.61
N GLU A 96 16.17 -4.83 19.43
CA GLU A 96 16.44 -3.68 19.45
C GLU A 96 16.28 -2.89 18.71
N ASN A 97 16.28 -2.97 18.48
CA ASN A 97 16.16 -2.15 17.73
C ASN A 97 15.41 -1.64 17.29
N THR A 98 15.15 -1.89 17.48
CA THR A 98 14.50 -1.50 16.96
C THR A 98 13.98 -0.68 16.93
N VAL A 99 14.08 -0.54 17.19
CA VAL A 99 13.78 0.17 17.18
C VAL A 99 13.63 1.10 16.81
N ASP A 100 14.11 1.29 16.79
CA ASP A 100 14.17 2.03 16.42
C ASP A 100 13.72 2.56 15.80
N ARG A 101 13.69 2.37 15.74
CA ARG A 101 13.34 2.67 15.09
C ARG A 101 12.53 3.15 14.82
N LYS A 102 12.22 3.10 15.07
CA LYS A 102 11.54 3.41 14.78
C LYS A 102 11.22 4.12 14.31
N SER A 103 11.51 4.21 14.27
CA SER A 103 11.31 4.71 13.72
C SER A 103 11.17 5.06 13.03
N VAL A 104 11.52 5.09 12.92
CA VAL A 104 11.49 5.27 12.14
C VAL A 104 10.98 5.42 11.63
N VAL A 105 10.98 5.45 11.55
CA VAL A 105 10.55 5.47 11.02
C VAL A 105 10.10 5.71 10.82
#